data_cdf68e2de0be8139cf56d69149bc4974
#
_entry.id   cdf68e2de0be8139cf56d69149bc4974
#
_cell.length_a   1.000
_cell.length_b   1.000
_cell.length_c   1.000
_cell.angle_alpha   90.00
_cell.angle_beta   90.00
_cell.angle_gamma   90.00
#
_symmetry.space_group_name_H-M   'P 1'
#
loop_
_entity.id
_entity.type
_entity.pdbx_description
1 polymer ?
#
loop_
_entity_poly.entity_id
_entity_poly.type
_entity_poly.pdbx_seq_one_letter_code
_entity_poly.pdbx_strand_id
1 'polypeptide(L)'
;MTEQKTNRTEEQLEQELRKSKGGKLSGKILSMLGVVIAVAGIILGGNLVLVVIGRVILGLGQMVQGKSKEQSDRQAFDAIAPDIVGTVFENVQMNPDPPLLDANDTNIPLPNHTCCSGSGYIRGTYHGLNTELCTVRLTEVSEFQREETGMWEKNEQVVYTGQWMLSELNREFPTWLTIWPRDKMDKLFRSKTIQTGNEDFDKRFNLSSDDEEVVLRILSPDRMERILALAGSSIGKFAVNLKPDGRLYIAVHSGHGFFDIGKGRENPAQLRERFARELRWFTDMIEVFCGE
;
A
#
# COMPACT_ATOMS: atom_id res chain seq x y z
N MET A 1 0.96 -19.78 28.04
CA MET A 1 2.09 -19.55 27.11
C MET A 1 1.84 -18.39 26.15
N THR A 2 0.61 -18.09 25.78
CA THR A 2 0.24 -17.03 24.81
C THR A 2 0.43 -15.61 25.38
N GLU A 3 0.02 -15.35 26.62
CA GLU A 3 0.15 -14.02 27.25
C GLU A 3 1.61 -13.57 27.46
N GLN A 4 2.51 -14.47 27.82
CA GLN A 4 3.93 -14.13 27.98
C GLN A 4 4.62 -13.79 26.66
N LYS A 5 4.18 -14.43 25.54
CA LYS A 5 4.70 -14.14 24.21
C LYS A 5 4.21 -12.77 23.71
N THR A 6 2.95 -12.46 23.98
CA THR A 6 2.31 -11.18 23.65
C THR A 6 2.96 -10.00 24.38
N ASN A 7 3.21 -10.14 25.69
CA ASN A 7 3.88 -9.11 26.49
C ASN A 7 5.32 -8.83 26.03
N ARG A 8 6.11 -9.87 25.70
CA ARG A 8 7.46 -9.68 25.16
C ARG A 8 7.45 -8.93 23.84
N THR A 9 6.50 -9.21 22.97
CA THR A 9 6.37 -8.54 21.66
C THR A 9 5.96 -7.07 21.83
N GLU A 10 5.14 -6.75 22.83
CA GLU A 10 4.75 -5.36 23.14
C GLU A 10 5.92 -4.54 23.67
N GLU A 11 6.70 -5.07 24.59
CA GLU A 11 7.90 -4.40 25.12
C GLU A 11 8.94 -4.15 24.03
N GLN A 12 9.17 -5.13 23.16
CA GLN A 12 10.07 -4.99 22.02
C GLN A 12 9.59 -3.91 21.05
N LEU A 13 8.29 -3.90 20.73
CA LEU A 13 7.70 -2.89 19.88
C LEU A 13 7.78 -1.49 20.48
N GLU A 14 7.51 -1.35 21.78
CA GLU A 14 7.68 -0.07 22.48
C GLU A 14 9.11 0.44 22.41
N GLN A 15 10.10 -0.45 22.61
CA GLN A 15 11.51 -0.08 22.50
C GLN A 15 11.86 0.38 21.10
N GLU A 16 11.38 -0.31 20.06
CA GLU A 16 11.63 0.04 18.67
C GLU A 16 10.94 1.36 18.26
N LEU A 17 9.70 1.57 18.72
CA LEU A 17 8.99 2.84 18.52
C LEU A 17 9.71 4.01 19.22
N ARG A 18 10.28 3.80 20.40
CA ARG A 18 11.11 4.79 21.11
C ARG A 18 12.41 5.10 20.36
N LYS A 19 13.11 4.07 19.84
CA LYS A 19 14.32 4.25 19.01
C LYS A 19 14.00 5.02 17.71
N SER A 20 12.88 4.69 17.05
CA SER A 20 12.40 5.38 15.86
C SER A 20 12.11 6.87 16.14
N LYS A 21 11.48 7.18 17.27
CA LYS A 21 11.25 8.58 17.69
C LYS A 21 12.56 9.33 17.90
N GLY A 22 13.57 8.68 18.50
CA GLY A 22 14.90 9.23 18.69
C GLY A 22 15.62 9.54 17.38
N GLY A 23 15.59 8.60 16.41
CA GLY A 23 16.20 8.79 15.09
C GLY A 23 15.51 9.91 14.27
N LYS A 24 14.18 9.99 14.32
CA LYS A 24 13.41 11.09 13.69
C LYS A 24 13.72 12.44 14.32
N LEU A 25 13.93 12.50 15.63
CA LEU A 25 14.27 13.73 16.33
C LEU A 25 15.69 14.21 15.95
N SER A 26 16.68 13.32 15.92
CA SER A 26 18.05 13.65 15.52
C SER A 26 18.14 14.10 14.06
N GLY A 27 17.43 13.44 13.14
CA GLY A 27 17.35 13.86 11.74
C GLY A 27 16.69 15.21 11.55
N LYS A 28 15.61 15.52 12.31
CA LYS A 28 14.97 16.85 12.29
C LYS A 28 15.88 17.95 12.83
N ILE A 29 16.58 17.69 13.94
CA ILE A 29 17.54 18.64 14.52
C ILE A 29 18.64 18.92 13.50
N LEU A 30 19.19 17.88 12.85
CA LEU A 30 20.23 18.01 11.85
C LEU A 30 19.74 18.80 10.63
N SER A 31 18.55 18.55 10.14
CA SER A 31 17.94 19.32 9.04
C SER A 31 17.73 20.77 9.41
N MET A 32 17.23 21.04 10.62
CA MET A 32 17.00 22.40 11.10
C MET A 32 18.33 23.17 11.26
N LEU A 33 19.36 22.50 11.75
CA LEU A 33 20.73 23.07 11.84
C LEU A 33 21.27 23.42 10.44
N GLY A 34 21.07 22.56 9.45
CA GLY A 34 21.48 22.82 8.06
C GLY A 34 20.81 24.07 7.47
N VAL A 35 19.50 24.25 7.73
CA VAL A 35 18.77 25.47 7.31
C VAL A 35 19.35 26.71 8.00
N VAL A 36 19.56 26.66 9.30
CA VAL A 36 20.09 27.81 10.07
C VAL A 36 21.47 28.22 9.55
N ILE A 37 22.37 27.26 9.29
CA ILE A 37 23.71 27.53 8.75
C ILE A 37 23.64 28.11 7.34
N ALA A 38 22.75 27.58 6.47
CA ALA A 38 22.57 28.10 5.11
C ALA A 38 22.05 29.55 5.12
N VAL A 39 21.08 29.86 5.97
CA VAL A 39 20.51 31.21 6.14
C VAL A 39 21.56 32.17 6.72
N ALA A 40 22.32 31.73 7.72
CA ALA A 40 23.43 32.52 8.28
C ALA A 40 24.48 32.87 7.22
N GLY A 41 24.81 31.91 6.33
CA GLY A 41 25.73 32.15 5.21
C GLY A 41 25.26 33.24 4.24
N ILE A 42 23.94 33.32 4.00
CA ILE A 42 23.34 34.37 3.18
C ILE A 42 23.40 35.72 3.87
N ILE A 43 23.05 35.81 5.17
CA ILE A 43 22.99 37.05 5.95
C ILE A 43 24.39 37.63 6.18
N LEU A 44 25.40 36.79 6.38
CA LEU A 44 26.81 37.17 6.62
C LEU A 44 27.58 37.53 5.34
N GLY A 45 26.92 38.14 4.38
CA GLY A 45 27.54 38.68 3.16
C GLY A 45 27.64 37.68 2.01
N GLY A 46 26.77 36.67 1.96
CA GLY A 46 26.72 35.73 0.83
C GLY A 46 27.85 34.71 0.85
N ASN A 47 28.29 34.27 2.04
CA ASN A 47 29.36 33.27 2.17
C ASN A 47 28.94 31.91 1.59
N LEU A 48 29.30 31.65 0.35
CA LEU A 48 28.96 30.46 -0.45
C LEU A 48 29.32 29.16 0.27
N VAL A 49 30.42 29.15 1.02
CA VAL A 49 30.92 27.96 1.76
C VAL A 49 29.90 27.57 2.84
N LEU A 50 29.38 28.54 3.61
CA LEU A 50 28.38 28.26 4.64
C LEU A 50 27.04 27.79 4.03
N VAL A 51 26.67 28.35 2.89
CA VAL A 51 25.44 27.91 2.17
C VAL A 51 25.57 26.47 1.70
N VAL A 52 26.73 26.09 1.14
CA VAL A 52 27.00 24.70 0.70
C VAL A 52 27.01 23.75 1.88
N ILE A 53 27.72 24.10 2.96
CA ILE A 53 27.76 23.28 4.19
C ILE A 53 26.34 23.08 4.75
N GLY A 54 25.54 24.14 4.81
CA GLY A 54 24.14 24.08 5.28
C GLY A 54 23.28 23.13 4.43
N ARG A 55 23.44 23.15 3.10
CA ARG A 55 22.73 22.24 2.18
C ARG A 55 23.17 20.79 2.36
N VAL A 56 24.46 20.52 2.55
CA VAL A 56 24.97 19.16 2.81
C VAL A 56 24.41 18.61 4.13
N ILE A 57 24.42 19.41 5.19
CA ILE A 57 23.85 19.01 6.49
C ILE A 57 22.34 18.77 6.40
N LEU A 58 21.62 19.61 5.65
CA LEU A 58 20.20 19.41 5.39
C LEU A 58 19.93 18.07 4.67
N GLY A 59 20.71 17.76 3.63
CA GLY A 59 20.60 16.51 2.89
C GLY A 59 20.88 15.28 3.76
N LEU A 60 21.92 15.34 4.60
CA LEU A 60 22.24 14.28 5.56
C LEU A 60 21.11 14.08 6.59
N GLY A 61 20.52 15.18 7.07
CA GLY A 61 19.38 15.11 8.00
C GLY A 61 18.15 14.45 7.39
N GLN A 62 17.84 14.71 6.12
CA GLN A 62 16.76 14.06 5.38
C GLN A 62 17.04 12.56 5.14
N MET A 63 18.29 12.22 4.80
CA MET A 63 18.70 10.83 4.59
C MET A 63 18.59 9.99 5.88
N VAL A 64 18.98 10.56 7.03
CA VAL A 64 18.84 9.91 8.34
C VAL A 64 17.36 9.70 8.69
N GLN A 65 16.50 10.68 8.40
CA GLN A 65 15.05 10.53 8.63
C GLN A 65 14.44 9.42 7.77
N GLY A 66 14.82 9.33 6.49
CA GLY A 66 14.32 8.30 5.56
C GLY A 66 14.73 6.90 6.00
N LYS A 67 16.00 6.67 6.26
CA LYS A 67 16.53 5.38 6.73
C LYS A 67 15.94 4.95 8.07
N SER A 68 15.76 5.88 9.00
CA SER A 68 15.16 5.59 10.31
C SER A 68 13.69 5.19 10.19
N LYS A 69 12.94 5.76 9.22
CA LYS A 69 11.55 5.38 8.99
C LYS A 69 11.46 3.98 8.40
N GLU A 70 12.19 3.71 7.34
CA GLU A 70 12.18 2.40 6.67
C GLU A 70 12.59 1.26 7.61
N GLN A 71 13.65 1.48 8.40
CA GLN A 71 14.08 0.51 9.39
C GLN A 71 13.02 0.26 10.47
N SER A 72 12.33 1.31 10.93
CA SER A 72 11.27 1.18 11.92
C SER A 72 10.03 0.48 11.37
N ASP A 73 9.65 0.79 10.14
CA ASP A 73 8.53 0.15 9.47
C ASP A 73 8.82 -1.36 9.28
N ARG A 74 10.06 -1.70 8.90
CA ARG A 74 10.51 -3.10 8.77
C ARG A 74 10.52 -3.83 10.11
N GLN A 75 11.02 -3.23 11.17
CA GLN A 75 11.03 -3.82 12.52
C GLN A 75 9.62 -4.00 13.07
N ALA A 76 8.73 -3.04 12.85
CA ALA A 76 7.32 -3.17 13.24
C ALA A 76 6.63 -4.29 12.45
N PHE A 77 6.91 -4.39 11.15
CA PHE A 77 6.43 -5.49 10.32
C PHE A 77 6.90 -6.84 10.86
N ASP A 78 8.20 -7.01 11.08
CA ASP A 78 8.78 -8.28 11.57
C ASP A 78 8.26 -8.67 12.96
N ALA A 79 7.94 -7.69 13.81
CA ALA A 79 7.48 -7.92 15.18
C ALA A 79 5.96 -8.18 15.29
N ILE A 80 5.15 -7.55 14.44
CA ILE A 80 3.68 -7.54 14.60
C ILE A 80 2.99 -8.38 13.53
N ALA A 81 3.49 -8.34 12.30
CA ALA A 81 2.82 -8.98 11.17
C ALA A 81 2.59 -10.48 11.39
N PRO A 82 3.58 -11.29 11.85
CA PRO A 82 3.37 -12.72 12.07
C PRO A 82 2.25 -13.03 13.05
N ASP A 83 2.16 -12.25 14.14
CA ASP A 83 1.14 -12.46 15.17
C ASP A 83 -0.27 -12.14 14.62
N ILE A 84 -0.44 -11.01 13.93
CA ILE A 84 -1.74 -10.59 13.40
C ILE A 84 -2.16 -11.48 12.23
N VAL A 85 -1.24 -11.72 11.30
CA VAL A 85 -1.51 -12.57 10.14
C VAL A 85 -1.85 -13.99 10.58
N GLY A 86 -1.13 -14.53 11.57
CA GLY A 86 -1.39 -15.86 12.14
C GLY A 86 -2.72 -16.00 12.89
N THR A 87 -3.44 -14.90 13.19
CA THR A 87 -4.82 -14.97 13.72
C THR A 87 -5.87 -15.16 12.63
N VAL A 88 -5.52 -14.90 11.37
CA VAL A 88 -6.43 -14.90 10.23
C VAL A 88 -6.06 -15.98 9.20
N PHE A 89 -4.76 -16.19 8.98
CA PHE A 89 -4.24 -17.15 8.00
C PHE A 89 -3.53 -18.30 8.68
N GLU A 90 -3.69 -19.49 8.11
CA GLU A 90 -2.92 -20.69 8.43
C GLU A 90 -1.69 -20.77 7.53
N ASN A 91 -0.70 -21.59 7.90
CA ASN A 91 0.51 -21.90 7.10
C ASN A 91 1.26 -20.66 6.60
N VAL A 92 1.39 -19.65 7.46
CA VAL A 92 1.97 -18.35 7.12
C VAL A 92 3.44 -18.46 6.74
N GLN A 93 3.80 -17.92 5.59
CA GLN A 93 5.16 -17.79 5.07
C GLN A 93 5.46 -16.31 4.84
N MET A 94 6.55 -15.84 5.45
CA MET A 94 7.05 -14.48 5.24
C MET A 94 8.04 -14.47 4.06
N ASN A 95 7.88 -13.49 3.16
CA ASN A 95 8.70 -13.30 1.98
C ASN A 95 8.84 -14.59 1.12
N PRO A 96 7.72 -15.17 0.64
CA PRO A 96 7.74 -16.36 -0.23
C PRO A 96 8.50 -16.06 -1.53
N ASP A 97 9.23 -17.06 -2.04
CA ASP A 97 9.96 -16.99 -3.30
C ASP A 97 9.63 -18.23 -4.16
N PRO A 98 9.09 -18.07 -5.37
CA PRO A 98 8.64 -16.80 -5.97
C PRO A 98 7.33 -16.28 -5.33
N PRO A 99 7.07 -14.98 -5.41
CA PRO A 99 5.75 -14.45 -5.05
C PRO A 99 4.69 -14.91 -6.05
N LEU A 100 3.44 -15.07 -5.59
CA LEU A 100 2.28 -15.36 -6.44
C LEU A 100 1.65 -14.08 -7.00
N LEU A 101 1.64 -13.04 -6.18
CA LEU A 101 1.01 -11.77 -6.51
C LEU A 101 1.91 -10.94 -7.43
N ASP A 102 1.43 -10.73 -8.67
CA ASP A 102 2.00 -9.78 -9.62
C ASP A 102 0.93 -8.73 -9.98
N ALA A 103 1.20 -7.47 -9.66
CA ALA A 103 0.29 -6.37 -9.96
C ALA A 103 0.14 -6.11 -11.47
N ASN A 104 1.15 -6.47 -12.28
CA ASN A 104 1.10 -6.34 -13.74
C ASN A 104 0.22 -7.41 -14.40
N ASP A 105 -0.09 -8.50 -13.68
CA ASP A 105 -0.98 -9.55 -14.16
C ASP A 105 -2.45 -9.23 -13.85
N THR A 106 -2.86 -7.97 -13.88
CA THR A 106 -4.25 -7.56 -13.61
C THR A 106 -4.74 -6.56 -14.65
N ASN A 107 -6.08 -6.46 -14.77
CA ASN A 107 -6.75 -5.43 -15.55
C ASN A 107 -7.14 -4.21 -14.68
N ILE A 108 -6.59 -4.09 -13.48
CA ILE A 108 -6.84 -2.94 -12.60
C ILE A 108 -6.19 -1.69 -13.22
N PRO A 109 -6.95 -0.61 -13.43
CA PRO A 109 -6.39 0.64 -13.91
C PRO A 109 -5.40 1.21 -12.90
N LEU A 110 -4.14 1.33 -13.31
CA LEU A 110 -3.06 1.90 -12.51
C LEU A 110 -2.59 3.22 -13.14
N PRO A 111 -2.07 4.18 -12.35
CA PRO A 111 -1.45 5.37 -12.90
C PRO A 111 -0.24 5.01 -13.76
N ASN A 112 0.11 5.90 -14.68
CA ASN A 112 1.31 5.72 -15.51
C ASN A 112 2.53 5.54 -14.59
N HIS A 113 3.34 4.55 -14.88
CA HIS A 113 4.54 4.23 -14.10
C HIS A 113 5.59 3.57 -14.99
N THR A 114 6.84 3.71 -14.59
CA THR A 114 8.00 3.10 -15.26
C THR A 114 8.45 1.83 -14.54
N CYS A 115 8.23 1.80 -13.20
CA CYS A 115 8.64 0.68 -12.36
C CYS A 115 7.51 0.29 -11.42
N CYS A 116 7.25 -1.02 -11.33
CA CYS A 116 6.37 -1.64 -10.35
C CYS A 116 7.23 -2.49 -9.40
N SER A 117 7.06 -2.30 -8.11
CA SER A 117 7.78 -3.08 -7.09
C SER A 117 6.84 -3.53 -5.99
N GLY A 118 7.01 -4.77 -5.54
CA GLY A 118 6.33 -5.33 -4.38
C GLY A 118 7.28 -5.45 -3.19
N SER A 119 6.73 -5.37 -1.98
CA SER A 119 7.49 -5.57 -0.74
C SER A 119 6.61 -6.12 0.37
N GLY A 120 7.23 -6.77 1.35
CA GLY A 120 6.51 -7.32 2.49
C GLY A 120 5.50 -8.39 2.10
N TYR A 121 5.91 -9.31 1.24
CA TYR A 121 5.08 -10.44 0.83
C TYR A 121 4.82 -11.38 1.99
N ILE A 122 3.56 -11.72 2.19
CA ILE A 122 3.11 -12.72 3.16
C ILE A 122 2.13 -13.65 2.44
N ARG A 123 2.39 -14.94 2.49
CA ARG A 123 1.50 -15.99 1.96
C ARG A 123 0.94 -16.80 3.10
N GLY A 124 -0.30 -17.21 2.99
CA GLY A 124 -0.96 -18.11 3.92
C GLY A 124 -2.20 -18.73 3.33
N THR A 125 -2.92 -19.49 4.14
CA THR A 125 -4.19 -20.13 3.75
C THR A 125 -5.33 -19.47 4.54
N TYR A 126 -6.32 -18.93 3.84
CA TYR A 126 -7.54 -18.38 4.41
C TYR A 126 -8.74 -19.26 4.05
N HIS A 127 -9.37 -19.92 5.01
CA HIS A 127 -10.47 -20.87 4.80
C HIS A 127 -10.17 -21.89 3.67
N GLY A 128 -8.94 -22.39 3.59
CA GLY A 128 -8.50 -23.33 2.55
C GLY A 128 -8.10 -22.68 1.22
N LEU A 129 -8.17 -21.35 1.09
CA LEU A 129 -7.77 -20.60 -0.08
C LEU A 129 -6.32 -20.13 0.04
N ASN A 130 -5.48 -20.39 -0.96
CA ASN A 130 -4.16 -19.80 -1.02
C ASN A 130 -4.29 -18.29 -1.17
N THR A 131 -3.69 -17.54 -0.26
CA THR A 131 -3.80 -16.09 -0.23
C THR A 131 -2.43 -15.47 -0.03
N GLU A 132 -2.12 -14.45 -0.79
CA GLU A 132 -0.87 -13.69 -0.65
C GLU A 132 -1.17 -12.20 -0.60
N LEU A 133 -0.49 -11.49 0.29
CA LEU A 133 -0.59 -10.03 0.43
C LEU A 133 0.78 -9.39 0.32
N CYS A 134 0.81 -8.16 -0.20
CA CYS A 134 2.01 -7.36 -0.27
C CYS A 134 1.70 -5.85 -0.36
N THR A 135 2.72 -5.04 -0.19
CA THR A 135 2.68 -3.62 -0.53
C THR A 135 3.18 -3.43 -1.95
N VAL A 136 2.38 -2.81 -2.82
CA VAL A 136 2.78 -2.43 -4.18
C VAL A 136 3.11 -0.94 -4.22
N ARG A 137 4.24 -0.62 -4.85
CA ARG A 137 4.69 0.75 -5.11
C ARG A 137 4.96 0.92 -6.59
N LEU A 138 4.35 1.95 -7.19
CA LEU A 138 4.60 2.35 -8.56
C LEU A 138 5.39 3.65 -8.57
N THR A 139 6.44 3.68 -9.39
CA THR A 139 7.33 4.82 -9.51
C THR A 139 7.40 5.25 -10.99
N GLU A 140 7.28 6.53 -11.22
CA GLU A 140 7.57 7.16 -12.51
C GLU A 140 8.99 7.70 -12.47
N VAL A 141 9.80 7.25 -13.42
CA VAL A 141 11.18 7.72 -13.59
C VAL A 141 11.22 8.58 -14.84
N SER A 142 11.57 9.85 -14.68
CA SER A 142 11.79 10.79 -15.78
C SER A 142 13.24 11.21 -15.82
N GLU A 143 13.81 11.26 -17.03
CA GLU A 143 15.17 11.76 -17.25
C GLU A 143 15.07 13.15 -17.89
N PHE A 144 15.81 14.10 -17.38
CA PHE A 144 15.89 15.44 -17.98
C PHE A 144 17.32 15.92 -17.96
N GLN A 145 17.68 16.71 -18.97
CA GLN A 145 18.99 17.33 -19.06
C GLN A 145 18.94 18.69 -18.36
N ARG A 146 19.83 18.90 -17.41
CA ARG A 146 19.95 20.19 -16.75
C ARG A 146 20.58 21.19 -17.70
N GLU A 147 19.86 22.26 -18.02
CA GLU A 147 20.31 23.28 -18.98
C GLU A 147 21.66 23.93 -18.61
N GLU A 148 21.92 24.14 -17.30
CA GLU A 148 23.13 24.78 -16.82
C GLU A 148 24.41 23.93 -16.95
N THR A 149 24.29 22.62 -16.86
CA THR A 149 25.47 21.71 -16.80
C THR A 149 25.51 20.73 -17.95
N GLY A 150 24.42 20.58 -18.71
CA GLY A 150 24.28 19.55 -19.74
C GLY A 150 24.21 18.12 -19.22
N MET A 151 24.20 17.92 -17.88
CA MET A 151 24.16 16.60 -17.27
C MET A 151 22.74 16.05 -17.23
N TRP A 152 22.61 14.74 -17.47
CA TRP A 152 21.34 14.02 -17.30
C TRP A 152 21.07 13.76 -15.83
N GLU A 153 19.90 14.15 -15.39
CA GLU A 153 19.39 13.87 -14.05
C GLU A 153 18.15 12.99 -14.12
N LYS A 154 18.02 12.08 -13.15
CA LYS A 154 16.84 11.25 -12.97
C LYS A 154 15.98 11.84 -11.86
N ASN A 155 14.70 11.98 -12.16
CA ASN A 155 13.69 12.28 -11.16
C ASN A 155 12.82 11.04 -10.96
N GLU A 156 12.76 10.53 -9.75
CA GLU A 156 11.95 9.40 -9.37
C GLU A 156 10.78 9.88 -8.49
N GLN A 157 9.57 9.68 -8.98
CA GLN A 157 8.35 10.05 -8.28
C GLN A 157 7.52 8.82 -7.98
N VAL A 158 7.19 8.58 -6.70
CA VAL A 158 6.23 7.56 -6.31
C VAL A 158 4.82 8.06 -6.66
N VAL A 159 4.17 7.41 -7.61
CA VAL A 159 2.83 7.79 -8.12
C VAL A 159 1.71 6.97 -7.48
N TYR A 160 2.05 5.83 -6.86
CA TYR A 160 1.12 4.96 -6.17
C TYR A 160 1.82 4.20 -5.05
N THR A 161 1.14 4.06 -3.93
CA THR A 161 1.47 3.08 -2.88
C THR A 161 0.16 2.50 -2.39
N GLY A 162 0.07 1.17 -2.39
CA GLY A 162 -1.16 0.50 -2.01
C GLY A 162 -0.92 -0.87 -1.37
N GLN A 163 -1.96 -1.34 -0.71
CA GLN A 163 -2.03 -2.67 -0.13
C GLN A 163 -2.73 -3.58 -1.14
N TRP A 164 -2.12 -4.70 -1.44
CA TRP A 164 -2.64 -5.66 -2.41
C TRP A 164 -2.77 -7.05 -1.80
N MET A 165 -3.83 -7.75 -2.19
CA MET A 165 -4.07 -9.14 -1.85
C MET A 165 -4.51 -9.93 -3.08
N LEU A 166 -3.94 -11.13 -3.24
CA LEU A 166 -4.38 -12.16 -4.17
C LEU A 166 -4.97 -13.31 -3.35
N SER A 167 -6.14 -13.83 -3.75
CA SER A 167 -6.69 -15.08 -3.24
C SER A 167 -7.10 -15.99 -4.39
N GLU A 168 -6.76 -17.28 -4.30
CA GLU A 168 -7.17 -18.31 -5.25
C GLU A 168 -8.48 -18.93 -4.76
N LEU A 169 -9.62 -18.59 -5.42
CA LEU A 169 -10.97 -18.96 -4.96
C LEU A 169 -11.31 -20.44 -5.18
N ASN A 170 -10.39 -21.26 -5.68
CA ASN A 170 -10.57 -22.70 -5.96
C ASN A 170 -11.78 -23.01 -6.85
N ARG A 171 -12.18 -22.08 -7.71
CA ARG A 171 -13.25 -22.24 -8.70
C ARG A 171 -12.97 -21.37 -9.93
N GLU A 172 -13.52 -21.79 -11.07
CA GLU A 172 -13.43 -21.05 -12.32
C GLU A 172 -14.62 -20.10 -12.50
N PHE A 173 -14.40 -19.01 -13.24
CA PHE A 173 -15.42 -18.05 -13.65
C PHE A 173 -15.50 -17.99 -15.17
N PRO A 174 -16.71 -17.82 -15.74
CA PRO A 174 -16.86 -17.80 -17.18
C PRO A 174 -16.16 -16.64 -17.89
N THR A 175 -15.91 -15.54 -17.18
CA THR A 175 -15.25 -14.35 -17.70
C THR A 175 -14.46 -13.65 -16.60
N TRP A 176 -13.59 -12.73 -16.98
CA TRP A 176 -12.95 -11.82 -16.03
C TRP A 176 -13.87 -10.65 -15.69
N LEU A 177 -13.63 -10.06 -14.54
CA LEU A 177 -14.33 -8.87 -14.05
C LEU A 177 -13.33 -7.93 -13.39
N THR A 178 -13.37 -6.64 -13.77
CA THR A 178 -12.66 -5.59 -13.04
C THR A 178 -13.64 -4.56 -12.53
N ILE A 179 -13.54 -4.25 -11.23
CA ILE A 179 -14.29 -3.20 -10.53
C ILE A 179 -13.27 -2.17 -10.05
N TRP A 180 -13.48 -0.89 -10.35
CA TRP A 180 -12.61 0.16 -9.83
C TRP A 180 -13.42 1.43 -9.51
N PRO A 181 -12.91 2.30 -8.60
CA PRO A 181 -13.67 3.47 -8.17
C PRO A 181 -13.84 4.45 -9.33
N ARG A 182 -15.03 5.02 -9.47
CA ARG A 182 -15.28 6.09 -10.43
C ARG A 182 -14.59 7.37 -9.97
N ASP A 183 -13.69 7.90 -10.81
CA ASP A 183 -12.98 9.15 -10.54
C ASP A 183 -13.25 10.19 -11.63
N LYS A 184 -12.97 11.48 -11.33
CA LYS A 184 -13.07 12.55 -12.32
C LYS A 184 -12.12 12.37 -13.49
N MET A 185 -11.06 11.59 -13.32
CA MET A 185 -10.06 11.26 -14.37
C MET A 185 -10.51 10.17 -15.33
N ASP A 186 -11.58 9.39 -15.02
CA ASP A 186 -12.07 8.30 -15.87
C ASP A 186 -12.55 8.75 -17.26
N LYS A 187 -12.82 10.04 -17.43
CA LYS A 187 -13.14 10.61 -18.75
C LYS A 187 -12.00 10.50 -19.77
N LEU A 188 -10.78 10.26 -19.32
CA LEU A 188 -9.59 10.04 -20.17
C LEU A 188 -9.45 8.57 -20.60
N PHE A 189 -9.97 7.64 -19.79
CA PHE A 189 -10.00 6.21 -20.11
C PHE A 189 -11.36 5.88 -20.70
N ARG A 190 -11.48 5.96 -22.04
CA ARG A 190 -12.72 5.63 -22.80
C ARG A 190 -13.03 4.13 -22.78
N SER A 191 -12.90 3.43 -21.69
CA SER A 191 -13.36 2.06 -21.58
C SER A 191 -14.89 2.05 -21.45
N LYS A 192 -15.54 1.23 -22.26
CA LYS A 192 -16.98 0.99 -22.16
C LYS A 192 -17.29 0.40 -20.79
N THR A 193 -17.92 1.19 -19.93
CA THR A 193 -18.27 0.78 -18.58
C THR A 193 -19.61 0.07 -18.60
N ILE A 194 -19.69 -1.13 -18.01
CA ILE A 194 -20.93 -1.90 -17.84
C ILE A 194 -21.80 -1.19 -16.78
N GLN A 195 -23.11 -1.08 -17.06
CA GLN A 195 -24.09 -0.57 -16.11
C GLN A 195 -24.80 -1.73 -15.44
N THR A 196 -24.90 -1.73 -14.10
CA THR A 196 -25.50 -2.82 -13.35
C THR A 196 -27.01 -2.65 -13.15
N GLY A 197 -27.51 -1.43 -13.36
CA GLY A 197 -28.87 -1.03 -12.98
C GLY A 197 -29.03 -0.70 -11.49
N ASN A 198 -28.01 -0.89 -10.68
CA ASN A 198 -27.97 -0.39 -9.30
C ASN A 198 -27.32 1.00 -9.31
N GLU A 199 -28.14 2.04 -9.14
CA GLU A 199 -27.69 3.42 -9.23
C GLU A 199 -26.55 3.78 -8.24
N ASP A 200 -26.59 3.26 -7.03
CA ASP A 200 -25.58 3.58 -6.01
C ASP A 200 -24.25 2.90 -6.32
N PHE A 201 -24.31 1.69 -6.88
CA PHE A 201 -23.13 0.99 -7.38
C PHE A 201 -22.53 1.70 -8.60
N ASP A 202 -23.36 2.01 -9.59
CA ASP A 202 -22.95 2.66 -10.85
C ASP A 202 -22.44 4.10 -10.64
N LYS A 203 -22.89 4.80 -9.57
CA LYS A 203 -22.33 6.11 -9.18
C LYS A 203 -20.94 6.00 -8.57
N ARG A 204 -20.60 4.87 -7.94
CA ARG A 204 -19.39 4.70 -7.15
C ARG A 204 -18.30 3.94 -7.87
N PHE A 205 -18.67 3.00 -8.73
CA PHE A 205 -17.76 2.10 -9.42
C PHE A 205 -17.92 2.11 -10.93
N ASN A 206 -16.84 1.78 -11.60
CA ASN A 206 -16.79 1.39 -13.00
C ASN A 206 -16.59 -0.11 -13.07
N LEU A 207 -17.12 -0.72 -14.13
CA LEU A 207 -17.02 -2.15 -14.40
C LEU A 207 -16.51 -2.39 -15.82
N SER A 208 -15.64 -3.39 -15.98
CA SER A 208 -15.21 -3.88 -17.28
C SER A 208 -15.09 -5.39 -17.30
N SER A 209 -15.45 -5.98 -18.43
CA SER A 209 -15.37 -7.41 -18.75
C SER A 209 -15.57 -7.60 -20.24
N ASP A 210 -15.37 -8.82 -20.73
CA ASP A 210 -15.71 -9.22 -22.11
C ASP A 210 -17.19 -9.62 -22.24
N ASP A 211 -17.84 -10.03 -21.17
CA ASP A 211 -19.24 -10.52 -21.17
C ASP A 211 -20.08 -9.82 -20.09
N GLU A 212 -20.91 -8.87 -20.54
CA GLU A 212 -21.76 -8.06 -19.66
C GLU A 212 -22.84 -8.90 -18.96
N GLU A 213 -23.48 -9.85 -19.66
CA GLU A 213 -24.54 -10.68 -19.06
C GLU A 213 -23.99 -11.60 -17.98
N VAL A 214 -22.82 -12.16 -18.20
CA VAL A 214 -22.16 -13.02 -17.21
C VAL A 214 -21.75 -12.20 -15.99
N VAL A 215 -21.23 -11.00 -16.18
CA VAL A 215 -20.86 -10.10 -15.07
C VAL A 215 -22.05 -9.76 -14.19
N LEU A 216 -23.21 -9.45 -14.78
CA LEU A 216 -24.43 -9.15 -14.03
C LEU A 216 -24.93 -10.36 -13.23
N ARG A 217 -24.62 -11.59 -13.66
CA ARG A 217 -24.85 -12.81 -12.85
C ARG A 217 -23.83 -12.98 -11.73
N ILE A 218 -22.57 -12.67 -11.99
CA ILE A 218 -21.52 -12.71 -10.96
C ILE A 218 -21.81 -11.65 -9.88
N LEU A 219 -22.17 -10.43 -10.29
CA LEU A 219 -22.52 -9.32 -9.38
C LEU A 219 -24.00 -9.33 -9.05
N SER A 220 -24.44 -10.32 -8.27
CA SER A 220 -25.80 -10.33 -7.73
C SER A 220 -26.08 -9.05 -6.91
N PRO A 221 -27.35 -8.67 -6.71
CA PRO A 221 -27.71 -7.53 -5.86
C PRO A 221 -27.08 -7.59 -4.46
N ASP A 222 -27.06 -8.76 -3.83
CA ASP A 222 -26.44 -8.98 -2.52
C ASP A 222 -24.91 -8.70 -2.55
N ARG A 223 -24.22 -9.19 -3.58
CA ARG A 223 -22.78 -8.90 -3.74
C ARG A 223 -22.51 -7.41 -3.93
N MET A 224 -23.31 -6.72 -4.72
CA MET A 224 -23.19 -5.27 -4.90
C MET A 224 -23.39 -4.53 -3.58
N GLU A 225 -24.39 -4.90 -2.79
CA GLU A 225 -24.64 -4.30 -1.47
C GLU A 225 -23.45 -4.52 -0.52
N ARG A 226 -22.91 -5.73 -0.47
CA ARG A 226 -21.73 -6.05 0.35
C ARG A 226 -20.50 -5.25 -0.09
N ILE A 227 -20.25 -5.12 -1.40
CA ILE A 227 -19.16 -4.28 -1.93
C ILE A 227 -19.37 -2.81 -1.55
N LEU A 228 -20.59 -2.29 -1.64
CA LEU A 228 -20.95 -0.92 -1.23
C LEU A 228 -20.73 -0.70 0.27
N ALA A 229 -21.08 -1.68 1.10
CA ALA A 229 -20.82 -1.63 2.54
C ALA A 229 -19.32 -1.59 2.85
N LEU A 230 -18.52 -2.45 2.20
CA LEU A 230 -17.07 -2.45 2.32
C LEU A 230 -16.43 -1.14 1.82
N ALA A 231 -17.02 -0.51 0.81
CA ALA A 231 -16.57 0.79 0.34
C ALA A 231 -16.71 1.91 1.39
N GLY A 232 -17.67 1.78 2.29
CA GLY A 232 -17.88 2.72 3.40
C GLY A 232 -16.82 2.62 4.50
N SER A 233 -16.16 1.47 4.65
CA SER A 233 -15.15 1.18 5.68
C SER A 233 -13.73 1.04 5.13
N SER A 234 -13.53 1.19 3.82
CA SER A 234 -12.22 1.08 3.19
C SER A 234 -11.28 2.21 3.61
N ILE A 235 -10.01 1.86 3.81
CA ILE A 235 -8.94 2.82 4.15
C ILE A 235 -8.50 3.68 2.96
N GLY A 236 -8.99 3.39 1.75
CA GLY A 236 -8.66 4.10 0.53
C GLY A 236 -9.57 3.70 -0.63
N LYS A 237 -9.32 4.26 -1.79
CA LYS A 237 -9.96 3.80 -3.02
C LYS A 237 -9.48 2.39 -3.32
N PHE A 238 -10.40 1.48 -3.64
CA PHE A 238 -10.03 0.10 -3.96
C PHE A 238 -10.49 -0.31 -5.35
N ALA A 239 -9.83 -1.30 -5.90
CA ALA A 239 -10.20 -2.00 -7.10
C ALA A 239 -10.12 -3.51 -6.88
N VAL A 240 -10.93 -4.24 -7.63
CA VAL A 240 -10.98 -5.70 -7.61
C VAL A 240 -10.84 -6.21 -9.04
N ASN A 241 -10.02 -7.22 -9.25
CA ASN A 241 -9.97 -7.96 -10.50
C ASN A 241 -10.14 -9.45 -10.25
N LEU A 242 -11.21 -10.02 -10.78
CA LEU A 242 -11.49 -11.44 -10.76
C LEU A 242 -11.11 -12.03 -12.11
N LYS A 243 -10.28 -13.06 -12.11
CA LYS A 243 -9.87 -13.77 -13.31
C LYS A 243 -10.69 -15.04 -13.56
N PRO A 244 -10.74 -15.54 -14.80
CA PRO A 244 -11.46 -16.78 -15.11
C PRO A 244 -10.95 -18.01 -14.33
N ASP A 245 -9.66 -18.06 -14.03
CA ASP A 245 -9.02 -19.11 -13.25
C ASP A 245 -9.30 -19.05 -11.74
N GLY A 246 -10.12 -18.12 -11.28
CA GLY A 246 -10.49 -17.93 -9.89
C GLY A 246 -9.52 -17.10 -9.07
N ARG A 247 -8.50 -16.51 -9.67
CA ARG A 247 -7.63 -15.56 -8.97
C ARG A 247 -8.36 -14.24 -8.76
N LEU A 248 -8.52 -13.87 -7.51
CA LEU A 248 -9.12 -12.62 -7.06
C LEU A 248 -8.02 -11.68 -6.57
N TYR A 249 -7.81 -10.58 -7.28
CA TYR A 249 -6.91 -9.51 -6.87
C TYR A 249 -7.71 -8.37 -6.25
N ILE A 250 -7.26 -7.91 -5.10
CA ILE A 250 -7.84 -6.78 -4.37
C ILE A 250 -6.73 -5.77 -4.14
N ALA A 251 -6.91 -4.55 -4.65
CA ALA A 251 -5.96 -3.46 -4.55
C ALA A 251 -6.57 -2.28 -3.81
N VAL A 252 -5.95 -1.78 -2.76
CA VAL A 252 -6.38 -0.59 -2.02
C VAL A 252 -5.31 0.48 -2.13
N HIS A 253 -5.65 1.62 -2.74
CA HIS A 253 -4.79 2.80 -2.79
C HIS A 253 -4.89 3.56 -1.45
N SER A 254 -4.13 3.12 -0.48
CA SER A 254 -4.10 3.68 0.88
C SER A 254 -3.07 4.80 1.06
N GLY A 255 -2.12 4.95 0.10
CA GLY A 255 -0.97 5.83 0.23
C GLY A 255 0.13 5.30 1.18
N HIS A 256 -0.10 4.12 1.76
CA HIS A 256 0.85 3.42 2.64
C HIS A 256 0.78 1.91 2.42
N GLY A 257 1.78 1.18 2.92
CA GLY A 257 1.82 -0.27 2.86
C GLY A 257 1.07 -0.96 3.99
N PHE A 258 1.00 -2.29 3.93
CA PHE A 258 0.59 -3.10 5.08
C PHE A 258 1.56 -2.87 6.25
N PHE A 259 1.02 -2.83 7.46
CA PHE A 259 1.78 -2.69 8.71
C PHE A 259 2.63 -1.40 8.80
N ASP A 260 2.31 -0.37 8.02
CA ASP A 260 2.96 0.94 8.14
C ASP A 260 2.60 1.59 9.49
N ILE A 261 3.61 1.87 10.30
CA ILE A 261 3.43 2.55 11.61
C ILE A 261 3.09 4.04 11.47
N GLY A 262 3.03 4.57 10.27
CA GLY A 262 2.65 5.94 9.98
C GLY A 262 3.59 6.96 10.64
N LYS A 263 3.01 7.94 11.34
CA LYS A 263 3.76 8.99 12.05
C LYS A 263 4.21 8.58 13.46
N GLY A 264 3.96 7.32 13.88
CA GLY A 264 4.33 6.80 15.20
C GLY A 264 3.58 7.47 16.36
N ARG A 265 2.33 7.89 16.14
CA ARG A 265 1.47 8.50 17.16
C ARG A 265 0.65 7.47 17.92
N GLU A 266 0.37 6.33 17.28
CA GLU A 266 -0.38 5.23 17.86
C GLU A 266 0.50 4.42 18.84
N ASN A 267 -0.12 3.87 19.85
CA ASN A 267 0.52 2.90 20.73
C ASN A 267 0.45 1.48 20.12
N PRO A 268 1.18 0.48 20.67
CA PRO A 268 1.20 -0.87 20.12
C PRO A 268 -0.18 -1.51 19.99
N ALA A 269 -1.07 -1.34 20.97
CA ALA A 269 -2.41 -1.90 20.95
C ALA A 269 -3.26 -1.29 19.81
N GLN A 270 -3.20 0.04 19.65
CA GLN A 270 -3.89 0.74 18.56
C GLN A 270 -3.37 0.30 17.18
N LEU A 271 -2.05 0.11 17.04
CA LEU A 271 -1.46 -0.40 15.79
C LEU A 271 -1.96 -1.81 15.47
N ARG A 272 -1.99 -2.70 16.44
CA ARG A 272 -2.52 -4.07 16.26
C ARG A 272 -3.99 -4.05 15.86
N GLU A 273 -4.81 -3.25 16.52
CA GLU A 273 -6.22 -3.12 16.19
C GLU A 273 -6.42 -2.58 14.77
N ARG A 274 -5.65 -1.57 14.37
CA ARG A 274 -5.70 -1.01 13.02
C ARG A 274 -5.30 -2.05 11.98
N PHE A 275 -4.18 -2.75 12.17
CA PHE A 275 -3.71 -3.76 11.22
C PHE A 275 -4.67 -4.96 11.13
N ALA A 276 -5.22 -5.40 12.26
CA ALA A 276 -6.23 -6.46 12.25
C ALA A 276 -7.51 -6.05 11.51
N ARG A 277 -7.94 -4.78 11.65
CA ARG A 277 -9.09 -4.23 10.94
C ARG A 277 -8.82 -4.10 9.44
N GLU A 278 -7.63 -3.63 9.05
CA GLU A 278 -7.21 -3.55 7.65
C GLU A 278 -7.23 -4.95 7.01
N LEU A 279 -6.61 -5.93 7.67
CA LEU A 279 -6.56 -7.30 7.18
C LEU A 279 -7.95 -7.92 7.04
N ARG A 280 -8.82 -7.70 8.05
CA ARG A 280 -10.21 -8.17 8.03
C ARG A 280 -10.99 -7.60 6.85
N TRP A 281 -10.79 -6.34 6.51
CA TRP A 281 -11.44 -5.73 5.36
C TRP A 281 -11.13 -6.50 4.05
N PHE A 282 -9.87 -6.92 3.88
CA PHE A 282 -9.48 -7.73 2.72
C PHE A 282 -10.13 -9.12 2.74
N THR A 283 -10.17 -9.78 3.89
CA THR A 283 -10.82 -11.10 3.99
C THR A 283 -12.33 -11.00 3.79
N ASP A 284 -12.98 -9.95 4.29
CA ASP A 284 -14.39 -9.68 4.04
C ASP A 284 -14.66 -9.50 2.53
N MET A 285 -13.73 -8.87 1.78
CA MET A 285 -13.83 -8.77 0.33
C MET A 285 -13.67 -10.14 -0.37
N ILE A 286 -12.81 -11.03 0.12
CA ILE A 286 -12.72 -12.40 -0.39
C ILE A 286 -14.07 -13.11 -0.20
N GLU A 287 -14.68 -12.98 0.98
CA GLU A 287 -15.98 -13.60 1.30
C GLU A 287 -17.13 -13.13 0.40
N VAL A 288 -17.06 -11.91 -0.16
CA VAL A 288 -18.03 -11.44 -1.16
C VAL A 288 -18.05 -12.35 -2.39
N PHE A 289 -16.90 -12.87 -2.78
CA PHE A 289 -16.74 -13.70 -3.99
C PHE A 289 -16.73 -15.20 -3.70
N CYS A 290 -16.57 -15.64 -2.45
CA CYS A 290 -16.63 -17.06 -2.04
C CYS A 290 -18.07 -17.61 -1.99
N GLY A 291 -19.06 -16.80 -1.60
CA GLY A 291 -20.46 -17.20 -1.53
C GLY A 291 -21.05 -17.57 -2.90
N GLU A 292 -22.08 -18.44 -2.92
CA GLU A 292 -22.83 -18.79 -4.11
C GLU A 292 -23.51 -17.60 -4.79
#